data_2638b9725deee527172f646572aee388
#
_entry.id   2638b9725deee527172f646572aee388
#
_cell.length_a   1.000
_cell.length_b   1.000
_cell.length_c   1.000
_cell.angle_alpha   90.00
_cell.angle_beta   90.00
_cell.angle_gamma   90.00
#
_symmetry.space_group_name_H-M   'P 1'
#
loop_
_entity.id
_entity.type
_entity.pdbx_description
1 polymer ?
#
loop_
_entity_poly.entity_id
_entity_poly.type
_entity_poly.pdbx_seq_one_letter_code
_entity_poly.pdbx_strand_id
1 'polypeptide(L)'
;MSHKPSAIDAIANEYTAKVIELSPMTGSSTGLGERHDVLDDFSPEGLNAYTQLDRETLAKLDEVAPTDAVDEVTVAAMRERLGLSIELAKAGEPLRNLNNIASTSQDIRDLFDLLPTESEQDWANICARLGDVKRALGGHVESLRLAASRGQVAAARQVRAVAGQAHNQAGESSSFLALVSSPETQSLPESLRKELAANAASAQAAYGDFANFLETELLPQAGEQDGVGRERYQLFSREFLGATIDLDETYEWGRERLAAIDAEQREVARELYGDGVSVQEALKRLDEEPRYQQHGTDALKKWMQETADAAVAGLNGTHFDIPAPLQRIECCIAPSSTGGIYYTGPSDDFSRPGRMWWSVPAGTTVFNTWQERTTVFHEGVPGHHLQLGMQTYLRDELNDWRRHLCWVSGHGEGWALYAERLMADLGWQDDLGDRMGMLDSQRLRAARVVLDIGVHTGKQRPAELAALPGVGEGKWDRDSAWAYLTHNVAMAEGFLSFELERYLGWPGQAPAYAVGQRLWESIRDDAAAKAAREGKEFSLKEFHSRALAIGSVGLDVLREALS
;
A
#
# COMPACT_ATOMS: atom_id res chain seq x y z
N MET A 1 -29.95 11.78 -7.59
CA MET A 1 -29.71 12.80 -8.65
C MET A 1 -28.23 12.68 -8.94
N SER A 2 -27.80 12.67 -10.22
CA SER A 2 -26.38 12.68 -10.55
C SER A 2 -25.75 13.99 -10.04
N HIS A 3 -24.55 13.91 -9.48
CA HIS A 3 -23.75 15.06 -9.10
C HIS A 3 -23.53 15.98 -10.31
N LYS A 4 -23.49 17.28 -10.07
CA LYS A 4 -23.20 18.27 -11.13
C LYS A 4 -21.93 19.00 -10.75
N PRO A 5 -21.04 19.29 -11.74
CA PRO A 5 -19.81 20.02 -11.47
C PRO A 5 -20.06 21.28 -10.62
N SER A 6 -19.34 21.39 -9.54
CA SER A 6 -19.49 22.42 -8.52
C SER A 6 -18.25 23.32 -8.40
N ALA A 7 -18.35 24.36 -7.57
CA ALA A 7 -17.18 25.17 -7.23
C ALA A 7 -16.15 24.37 -6.37
N ILE A 8 -16.61 23.38 -5.60
CA ILE A 8 -15.73 22.46 -4.85
C ILE A 8 -14.94 21.60 -5.81
N ASP A 9 -15.57 21.02 -6.85
CA ASP A 9 -14.86 20.26 -7.87
C ASP A 9 -13.82 21.11 -8.61
N ALA A 10 -14.17 22.36 -8.92
CA ALA A 10 -13.23 23.26 -9.57
C ALA A 10 -11.96 23.49 -8.71
N ILE A 11 -12.11 23.64 -7.39
CA ILE A 11 -10.99 23.78 -6.45
C ILE A 11 -10.18 22.48 -6.39
N ALA A 12 -10.83 21.32 -6.29
CA ALA A 12 -10.19 20.01 -6.23
C ALA A 12 -9.40 19.69 -7.52
N ASN A 13 -9.98 20.00 -8.69
CA ASN A 13 -9.32 19.82 -9.99
C ASN A 13 -8.16 20.81 -10.19
N GLU A 14 -8.30 22.08 -9.74
CA GLU A 14 -7.19 23.03 -9.74
C GLU A 14 -6.04 22.55 -8.84
N TYR A 15 -6.35 22.02 -7.66
CA TYR A 15 -5.36 21.43 -6.78
C TYR A 15 -4.63 20.28 -7.46
N THR A 16 -5.35 19.35 -8.09
CA THR A 16 -4.78 18.22 -8.84
C THR A 16 -3.84 18.69 -9.94
N ALA A 17 -4.28 19.65 -10.75
CA ALA A 17 -3.44 20.22 -11.83
C ALA A 17 -2.12 20.80 -11.28
N LYS A 18 -2.19 21.54 -10.16
CA LYS A 18 -1.00 22.13 -9.52
C LYS A 18 -0.08 21.07 -8.88
N VAL A 19 -0.65 20.02 -8.29
CA VAL A 19 0.17 18.88 -7.81
C VAL A 19 0.93 18.24 -8.95
N ILE A 20 0.29 18.03 -10.11
CA ILE A 20 0.93 17.46 -11.31
C ILE A 20 2.02 18.40 -11.86
N GLU A 21 1.85 19.72 -11.79
CA GLU A 21 2.91 20.68 -12.15
C GLU A 21 4.12 20.58 -11.20
N LEU A 22 3.88 20.38 -9.89
CA LEU A 22 4.94 20.20 -8.88
C LEU A 22 5.57 18.81 -8.94
N SER A 23 4.78 17.78 -9.32
CA SER A 23 5.22 16.39 -9.40
C SER A 23 5.01 15.81 -10.81
N PRO A 24 5.96 15.99 -11.73
CA PRO A 24 5.97 15.29 -13.00
C PRO A 24 5.94 13.76 -12.88
N MET A 25 6.45 13.21 -11.76
CA MET A 25 6.39 11.78 -11.45
C MET A 25 4.94 11.33 -11.19
N THR A 26 4.20 12.06 -10.37
CA THR A 26 2.75 11.83 -10.16
C THR A 26 1.97 12.03 -11.47
N GLY A 27 2.32 13.03 -12.25
CA GLY A 27 1.73 13.25 -13.58
C GLY A 27 1.88 12.04 -14.50
N SER A 28 3.03 11.37 -14.47
CA SER A 28 3.25 10.15 -15.25
C SER A 28 2.48 8.95 -14.72
N SER A 29 2.46 8.74 -13.39
CA SER A 29 1.77 7.59 -12.79
C SER A 29 0.25 7.66 -12.91
N THR A 30 -0.31 8.88 -12.91
CA THR A 30 -1.76 9.11 -13.08
C THR A 30 -2.19 9.22 -14.55
N GLY A 31 -1.24 9.40 -15.47
CA GLY A 31 -1.52 9.66 -16.89
C GLY A 31 -2.07 11.06 -17.17
N LEU A 32 -2.04 11.97 -16.21
CA LEU A 32 -2.55 13.34 -16.34
C LEU A 32 -1.46 14.37 -16.66
N GLY A 33 -0.18 13.99 -16.57
CA GLY A 33 0.95 14.89 -16.76
C GLY A 33 1.35 15.04 -18.22
N GLU A 34 1.87 16.23 -18.58
CA GLU A 34 2.47 16.52 -19.88
C GLU A 34 4.01 16.53 -19.82
N ARG A 35 4.59 16.67 -18.62
CA ARG A 35 6.04 16.72 -18.43
C ARG A 35 6.59 15.33 -18.13
N HIS A 36 7.11 14.69 -19.19
CA HIS A 36 7.66 13.34 -19.10
C HIS A 36 9.20 13.31 -19.09
N ASP A 37 9.83 14.46 -19.07
CA ASP A 37 11.27 14.68 -19.24
C ASP A 37 12.06 14.97 -17.97
N VAL A 38 11.38 15.20 -16.83
CA VAL A 38 11.98 15.59 -15.56
C VAL A 38 11.44 14.76 -14.39
N LEU A 39 12.21 14.78 -13.29
CA LEU A 39 11.83 14.25 -11.99
C LEU A 39 11.32 15.36 -11.08
N ASP A 40 10.75 15.02 -9.93
CA ASP A 40 10.28 15.96 -8.92
C ASP A 40 11.42 16.75 -8.28
N ASP A 41 11.07 17.86 -7.65
CA ASP A 41 12.00 18.64 -6.83
C ASP A 41 11.88 18.21 -5.36
N PHE A 42 12.87 17.45 -4.90
CA PHE A 42 12.96 16.96 -3.52
C PHE A 42 13.78 17.87 -2.60
N SER A 43 14.09 19.09 -3.04
CA SER A 43 14.72 20.11 -2.20
C SER A 43 13.76 20.62 -1.12
N PRO A 44 14.27 21.29 -0.06
CA PRO A 44 13.39 21.92 0.93
C PRO A 44 12.38 22.90 0.32
N GLU A 45 12.76 23.62 -0.74
CA GLU A 45 11.87 24.52 -1.48
C GLU A 45 10.77 23.74 -2.20
N GLY A 46 11.11 22.66 -2.91
CA GLY A 46 10.15 21.81 -3.61
C GLY A 46 9.15 21.21 -2.63
N LEU A 47 9.62 20.64 -1.51
CA LEU A 47 8.74 20.08 -0.48
C LEU A 47 7.85 21.14 0.19
N ASN A 48 8.36 22.37 0.38
CA ASN A 48 7.55 23.45 0.94
C ASN A 48 6.47 23.96 -0.04
N ALA A 49 6.68 23.84 -1.35
CA ALA A 49 5.69 24.23 -2.35
C ALA A 49 4.38 23.44 -2.19
N TYR A 50 4.44 22.14 -1.88
CA TYR A 50 3.24 21.33 -1.57
C TYR A 50 2.52 21.86 -0.32
N THR A 51 3.26 22.12 0.75
CA THR A 51 2.67 22.64 1.99
C THR A 51 1.98 23.99 1.77
N GLN A 52 2.53 24.84 0.90
CA GLN A 52 1.92 26.11 0.55
C GLN A 52 0.66 25.92 -0.28
N LEU A 53 0.70 25.01 -1.27
CA LEU A 53 -0.48 24.64 -2.08
C LEU A 53 -1.61 24.10 -1.21
N ASP A 54 -1.29 23.23 -0.23
CA ASP A 54 -2.28 22.70 0.72
C ASP A 54 -2.99 23.83 1.48
N ARG A 55 -2.23 24.78 2.03
CA ARG A 55 -2.80 25.93 2.76
C ARG A 55 -3.68 26.81 1.90
N GLU A 56 -3.23 27.12 0.68
CA GLU A 56 -4.00 27.94 -0.26
C GLU A 56 -5.31 27.26 -0.67
N THR A 57 -5.27 25.95 -0.86
CA THR A 57 -6.44 25.15 -1.23
C THR A 57 -7.45 25.08 -0.09
N LEU A 58 -6.99 24.84 1.14
CA LEU A 58 -7.87 24.85 2.32
C LEU A 58 -8.53 26.24 2.52
N ALA A 59 -7.79 27.32 2.32
CA ALA A 59 -8.35 28.67 2.40
C ALA A 59 -9.45 28.90 1.34
N LYS A 60 -9.28 28.40 0.11
CA LYS A 60 -10.32 28.48 -0.93
C LYS A 60 -11.56 27.66 -0.56
N LEU A 61 -11.37 26.46 0.00
CA LEU A 61 -12.48 25.61 0.44
C LEU A 61 -13.30 26.24 1.57
N ASP A 62 -12.69 27.09 2.39
CA ASP A 62 -13.40 27.82 3.46
C ASP A 62 -14.32 28.94 2.94
N GLU A 63 -14.12 29.38 1.69
CA GLU A 63 -14.93 30.44 1.05
C GLU A 63 -16.16 29.90 0.30
N VAL A 64 -16.27 28.57 0.12
CA VAL A 64 -17.30 27.94 -0.71
C VAL A 64 -18.12 26.93 0.09
N ALA A 65 -19.44 27.00 -0.02
CA ALA A 65 -20.32 26.03 0.61
C ALA A 65 -20.57 24.81 -0.30
N PRO A 66 -20.57 23.58 0.25
CA PRO A 66 -21.00 22.38 -0.48
C PRO A 66 -22.43 22.51 -1.01
N THR A 67 -22.69 21.93 -2.18
CA THR A 67 -24.02 21.96 -2.83
C THR A 67 -24.78 20.65 -2.70
N ASP A 68 -24.08 19.55 -2.46
CA ASP A 68 -24.66 18.22 -2.25
C ASP A 68 -23.71 17.33 -1.41
N ALA A 69 -24.11 16.08 -1.18
CA ALA A 69 -23.35 15.12 -0.37
C ALA A 69 -21.98 14.75 -0.98
N VAL A 70 -21.81 14.82 -2.31
CA VAL A 70 -20.51 14.57 -2.96
C VAL A 70 -19.53 15.70 -2.63
N ASP A 71 -19.99 16.94 -2.70
CA ASP A 71 -19.23 18.10 -2.26
C ASP A 71 -18.85 18.02 -0.78
N GLU A 72 -19.82 17.66 0.09
CA GLU A 72 -19.57 17.53 1.54
C GLU A 72 -18.45 16.54 1.82
N VAL A 73 -18.48 15.38 1.18
CA VAL A 73 -17.42 14.36 1.30
C VAL A 73 -16.09 14.85 0.73
N THR A 74 -16.09 15.54 -0.40
CA THR A 74 -14.87 16.11 -1.00
C THR A 74 -14.22 17.12 -0.06
N VAL A 75 -14.99 18.05 0.50
CA VAL A 75 -14.48 19.05 1.46
C VAL A 75 -13.93 18.39 2.72
N ALA A 76 -14.66 17.42 3.29
CA ALA A 76 -14.22 16.70 4.48
C ALA A 76 -12.92 15.93 4.22
N ALA A 77 -12.82 15.22 3.09
CA ALA A 77 -11.64 14.47 2.71
C ALA A 77 -10.42 15.37 2.43
N MET A 78 -10.60 16.46 1.71
CA MET A 78 -9.52 17.42 1.47
C MET A 78 -9.05 18.09 2.77
N ARG A 79 -9.95 18.50 3.65
CA ARG A 79 -9.58 19.06 4.96
C ARG A 79 -8.78 18.07 5.80
N GLU A 80 -9.20 16.81 5.79
CA GLU A 80 -8.50 15.75 6.53
C GLU A 80 -7.11 15.48 5.94
N ARG A 81 -7.00 15.25 4.63
CA ARG A 81 -5.73 14.91 3.96
C ARG A 81 -4.74 16.08 3.91
N LEU A 82 -5.17 17.26 3.44
CA LEU A 82 -4.31 18.42 3.33
C LEU A 82 -3.93 18.99 4.70
N GLY A 83 -4.88 18.95 5.65
CA GLY A 83 -4.61 19.34 7.03
C GLY A 83 -3.53 18.47 7.68
N LEU A 84 -3.61 17.16 7.50
CA LEU A 84 -2.58 16.23 7.99
C LEU A 84 -1.24 16.41 7.27
N SER A 85 -1.24 16.65 5.95
CA SER A 85 -0.01 16.97 5.20
C SER A 85 0.72 18.17 5.80
N ILE A 86 -0.01 19.23 6.15
CA ILE A 86 0.57 20.41 6.83
C ILE A 86 1.12 20.07 8.22
N GLU A 87 0.43 19.20 9.00
CA GLU A 87 0.93 18.74 10.30
C GLU A 87 2.23 17.93 10.16
N LEU A 88 2.30 17.01 9.20
CA LEU A 88 3.50 16.22 8.88
C LEU A 88 4.66 17.11 8.44
N ALA A 89 4.40 18.10 7.58
CA ALA A 89 5.40 19.08 7.15
C ALA A 89 5.93 19.91 8.34
N LYS A 90 5.04 20.32 9.25
CA LYS A 90 5.42 21.02 10.49
C LYS A 90 6.27 20.14 11.42
N ALA A 91 6.01 18.84 11.47
CA ALA A 91 6.80 17.86 12.20
C ALA A 91 8.14 17.56 11.52
N GLY A 92 8.35 17.99 10.28
CA GLY A 92 9.57 17.78 9.47
C GLY A 92 9.64 16.38 8.84
N GLU A 93 8.53 15.67 8.73
CA GLU A 93 8.51 14.31 8.19
C GLU A 93 8.94 14.24 6.72
N PRO A 94 8.48 15.12 5.79
CA PRO A 94 8.94 15.08 4.41
C PRO A 94 10.45 15.32 4.24
N LEU A 95 11.05 16.16 5.09
CA LEU A 95 12.49 16.47 5.01
C LEU A 95 13.37 15.27 5.42
N ARG A 96 12.90 14.42 6.35
CA ARG A 96 13.67 13.28 6.87
C ARG A 96 13.19 11.93 6.36
N ASN A 97 12.35 11.91 5.31
CA ASN A 97 11.84 10.67 4.75
C ASN A 97 12.97 9.79 4.21
N LEU A 98 13.34 8.78 4.97
CA LEU A 98 14.36 7.81 4.61
C LEU A 98 14.04 6.46 5.26
N ASN A 99 13.67 5.48 4.43
CA ASN A 99 13.42 4.11 4.84
C ASN A 99 13.71 3.13 3.70
N ASN A 100 13.71 1.85 4.00
CA ASN A 100 14.13 0.80 3.06
C ASN A 100 13.11 0.47 1.95
N ILE A 101 11.92 1.10 1.93
CA ILE A 101 10.86 0.74 0.98
C ILE A 101 10.18 1.92 0.29
N ALA A 102 9.89 3.00 1.01
CA ALA A 102 9.09 4.12 0.50
C ALA A 102 9.75 5.45 0.87
N SER A 103 10.80 5.79 0.17
CA SER A 103 11.45 7.09 0.26
C SER A 103 11.97 7.51 -1.11
N THR A 104 12.35 8.77 -1.23
CA THR A 104 12.70 9.43 -2.50
C THR A 104 13.62 8.61 -3.41
N SER A 105 14.61 7.91 -2.85
CA SER A 105 15.56 7.14 -3.66
C SER A 105 14.92 5.90 -4.31
N GLN A 106 13.93 5.28 -3.64
CA GLN A 106 13.16 4.19 -4.23
C GLN A 106 12.16 4.74 -5.24
N ASP A 107 11.44 5.82 -4.92
CA ASP A 107 10.47 6.44 -5.83
C ASP A 107 11.11 6.83 -7.17
N ILE A 108 12.32 7.42 -7.14
CA ILE A 108 13.09 7.75 -8.35
C ILE A 108 13.43 6.48 -9.14
N ARG A 109 13.92 5.43 -8.48
CA ARG A 109 14.27 4.17 -9.14
C ARG A 109 13.07 3.49 -9.76
N ASP A 110 11.99 3.34 -8.98
CA ASP A 110 10.82 2.54 -9.32
C ASP A 110 9.96 3.21 -10.40
N LEU A 111 10.07 4.54 -10.55
CA LEU A 111 9.43 5.24 -11.65
C LEU A 111 9.82 4.65 -13.02
N PHE A 112 11.09 4.29 -13.21
CA PHE A 112 11.58 3.81 -14.51
C PHE A 112 10.98 2.46 -14.92
N ASP A 113 10.48 1.67 -13.97
CA ASP A 113 9.78 0.41 -14.23
C ASP A 113 8.35 0.64 -14.76
N LEU A 114 7.81 1.86 -14.59
CA LEU A 114 6.44 2.23 -14.97
C LEU A 114 6.37 3.04 -16.26
N LEU A 115 7.51 3.51 -16.80
CA LEU A 115 7.53 4.35 -17.99
C LEU A 115 7.28 3.54 -19.27
N PRO A 116 6.53 4.09 -20.23
CA PRO A 116 6.33 3.44 -21.51
C PRO A 116 7.64 3.36 -22.31
N THR A 117 7.78 2.30 -23.12
CA THR A 117 8.98 1.99 -23.93
C THR A 117 8.65 1.65 -25.39
N GLU A 118 7.42 1.97 -25.85
CA GLU A 118 6.93 1.58 -27.15
C GLU A 118 7.41 2.47 -28.29
N SER A 119 7.81 3.72 -27.99
CA SER A 119 8.20 4.70 -29.02
C SER A 119 9.58 5.31 -28.77
N GLU A 120 10.19 5.87 -29.82
CA GLU A 120 11.44 6.65 -29.70
C GLU A 120 11.27 7.85 -28.74
N GLN A 121 10.07 8.47 -28.70
CA GLN A 121 9.78 9.57 -27.78
C GLN A 121 9.76 9.09 -26.32
N ASP A 122 9.24 7.90 -26.04
CA ASP A 122 9.27 7.34 -24.69
C ASP A 122 10.71 7.16 -24.20
N TRP A 123 11.58 6.64 -25.07
CA TRP A 123 13.00 6.49 -24.78
C TRP A 123 13.73 7.83 -24.65
N ALA A 124 13.33 8.86 -25.39
CA ALA A 124 13.86 10.22 -25.20
C ALA A 124 13.45 10.81 -23.83
N ASN A 125 12.22 10.55 -23.39
CA ASN A 125 11.75 10.94 -22.06
C ASN A 125 12.50 10.19 -20.94
N ILE A 126 12.70 8.88 -21.10
CA ILE A 126 13.53 8.07 -20.18
C ILE A 126 14.95 8.61 -20.12
N CYS A 127 15.54 8.95 -21.28
CA CYS A 127 16.88 9.52 -21.38
C CYS A 127 17.01 10.84 -20.60
N ALA A 128 16.05 11.75 -20.78
CA ALA A 128 16.02 13.02 -20.07
C ALA A 128 15.91 12.83 -18.55
N ARG A 129 15.02 11.95 -18.08
CA ARG A 129 14.86 11.63 -16.65
C ARG A 129 16.09 10.96 -16.05
N LEU A 130 16.76 10.06 -16.77
CA LEU A 130 18.05 9.52 -16.31
C LEU A 130 19.10 10.62 -16.10
N GLY A 131 19.13 11.60 -16.99
CA GLY A 131 20.00 12.78 -16.85
C GLY A 131 19.66 13.65 -15.65
N ASP A 132 18.40 13.64 -15.20
CA ASP A 132 17.89 14.46 -14.10
C ASP A 132 18.04 13.81 -12.70
N VAL A 133 18.36 12.51 -12.61
CA VAL A 133 18.51 11.78 -11.35
C VAL A 133 19.47 12.47 -10.37
N LYS A 134 20.59 13.02 -10.89
CA LYS A 134 21.56 13.72 -10.06
C LYS A 134 20.97 14.96 -9.38
N ARG A 135 20.13 15.75 -10.07
CA ARG A 135 19.45 16.92 -9.50
C ARG A 135 18.45 16.48 -8.44
N ALA A 136 17.62 15.48 -8.75
CA ALA A 136 16.58 14.99 -7.85
C ALA A 136 17.19 14.44 -6.53
N LEU A 137 18.20 13.57 -6.62
CA LEU A 137 18.91 13.07 -5.43
C LEU A 137 19.66 14.19 -4.69
N GLY A 138 20.20 15.18 -5.41
CA GLY A 138 20.83 16.35 -4.80
C GLY A 138 19.87 17.13 -3.92
N GLY A 139 18.65 17.41 -4.39
CA GLY A 139 17.59 18.04 -3.61
C GLY A 139 17.20 17.21 -2.37
N HIS A 140 17.10 15.88 -2.52
CA HIS A 140 16.85 14.99 -1.38
C HIS A 140 17.97 15.06 -0.33
N VAL A 141 19.24 15.09 -0.74
CA VAL A 141 20.38 15.27 0.16
C VAL A 141 20.29 16.59 0.91
N GLU A 142 19.90 17.69 0.24
CA GLU A 142 19.69 18.99 0.90
C GLU A 142 18.60 18.92 1.97
N SER A 143 17.49 18.24 1.68
CA SER A 143 16.38 18.01 2.62
C SER A 143 16.85 17.20 3.83
N LEU A 144 17.57 16.09 3.62
CA LEU A 144 18.11 15.26 4.70
C LEU A 144 19.14 16.02 5.56
N ARG A 145 20.01 16.85 4.95
CA ARG A 145 20.95 17.71 5.70
C ARG A 145 20.21 18.75 6.56
N LEU A 146 19.17 19.37 5.99
CA LEU A 146 18.34 20.32 6.74
C LEU A 146 17.66 19.64 7.93
N ALA A 147 17.08 18.46 7.74
CA ALA A 147 16.50 17.66 8.81
C ALA A 147 17.54 17.29 9.87
N ALA A 148 18.71 16.80 9.48
CA ALA A 148 19.81 16.45 10.37
C ALA A 148 20.31 17.65 11.20
N SER A 149 20.38 18.86 10.61
CA SER A 149 20.71 20.08 11.35
C SER A 149 19.75 20.43 12.48
N ARG A 150 18.53 19.86 12.43
CA ARG A 150 17.48 19.97 13.46
C ARG A 150 17.44 18.77 14.41
N GLY A 151 18.40 17.84 14.28
CA GLY A 151 18.42 16.58 15.03
C GLY A 151 17.36 15.58 14.59
N GLN A 152 16.82 15.74 13.39
CA GLN A 152 15.77 14.92 12.81
C GLN A 152 16.38 13.95 11.78
N VAL A 153 16.86 12.79 12.24
CA VAL A 153 17.50 11.77 11.40
C VAL A 153 16.72 10.47 11.50
N ALA A 154 16.64 9.71 10.40
CA ALA A 154 16.11 8.36 10.39
C ALA A 154 16.95 7.43 11.27
N ALA A 155 16.40 6.32 11.73
CA ALA A 155 17.12 5.32 12.50
C ALA A 155 18.35 4.81 11.71
N ALA A 156 19.44 4.53 12.42
CA ALA A 156 20.70 4.08 11.81
C ALA A 156 20.51 2.83 10.94
N ARG A 157 19.60 1.93 11.32
CA ARG A 157 19.20 0.76 10.53
C ARG A 157 18.70 1.16 9.14
N GLN A 158 17.80 2.13 9.07
CA GLN A 158 17.22 2.60 7.81
C GLN A 158 18.27 3.29 6.95
N VAL A 159 19.14 4.10 7.55
CA VAL A 159 20.25 4.73 6.83
C VAL A 159 21.18 3.69 6.20
N ARG A 160 21.54 2.63 6.96
CA ARG A 160 22.37 1.52 6.44
C ARG A 160 21.66 0.75 5.31
N ALA A 161 20.37 0.48 5.47
CA ALA A 161 19.60 -0.25 4.46
C ALA A 161 19.53 0.52 3.14
N VAL A 162 19.21 1.81 3.19
CA VAL A 162 19.14 2.66 2.00
C VAL A 162 20.52 2.87 1.37
N ALA A 163 21.59 3.01 2.19
CA ALA A 163 22.96 3.08 1.67
C ALA A 163 23.32 1.82 0.89
N GLY A 164 22.99 0.62 1.42
CA GLY A 164 23.17 -0.66 0.71
C GLY A 164 22.39 -0.73 -0.60
N GLN A 165 21.15 -0.28 -0.63
CA GLN A 165 20.35 -0.21 -1.86
C GLN A 165 20.95 0.77 -2.87
N ALA A 166 21.44 1.93 -2.40
CA ALA A 166 22.08 2.91 -3.25
C ALA A 166 23.40 2.38 -3.84
N HIS A 167 24.19 1.63 -3.06
CA HIS A 167 25.39 0.93 -3.58
C HIS A 167 25.03 -0.10 -4.66
N ASN A 168 23.97 -0.88 -4.46
CA ASN A 168 23.49 -1.83 -5.48
C ASN A 168 23.13 -1.10 -6.77
N GLN A 169 22.45 0.04 -6.65
CA GLN A 169 22.06 0.85 -7.81
C GLN A 169 23.24 1.55 -8.48
N ALA A 170 24.31 1.85 -7.76
CA ALA A 170 25.57 2.37 -8.30
C ALA A 170 26.44 1.28 -8.95
N GLY A 171 26.18 0.00 -8.68
CA GLY A 171 26.97 -1.15 -9.11
C GLY A 171 26.52 -1.79 -10.42
N GLU A 172 27.07 -2.99 -10.69
CA GLU A 172 26.74 -3.76 -11.90
C GLU A 172 25.30 -4.29 -11.94
N SER A 173 24.64 -4.40 -10.79
CA SER A 173 23.24 -4.82 -10.64
C SER A 173 22.23 -3.67 -10.81
N SER A 174 22.67 -2.51 -11.27
CA SER A 174 21.81 -1.33 -11.48
C SER A 174 20.65 -1.62 -12.44
N SER A 175 19.43 -1.28 -12.01
CA SER A 175 18.25 -1.34 -12.88
C SER A 175 18.36 -0.38 -14.07
N PHE A 176 19.08 0.75 -13.92
CA PHE A 176 19.33 1.69 -15.02
C PHE A 176 20.18 1.06 -16.12
N LEU A 177 21.22 0.27 -15.76
CA LEU A 177 22.01 -0.47 -16.74
C LEU A 177 21.17 -1.54 -17.44
N ALA A 178 20.36 -2.28 -16.68
CA ALA A 178 19.47 -3.29 -17.24
C ALA A 178 18.50 -2.65 -18.25
N LEU A 179 17.87 -1.51 -17.89
CA LEU A 179 16.94 -0.78 -18.73
C LEU A 179 17.58 -0.35 -20.07
N VAL A 180 18.73 0.35 -20.02
CA VAL A 180 19.38 0.86 -21.24
C VAL A 180 20.09 -0.23 -22.07
N SER A 181 20.25 -1.43 -21.52
CA SER A 181 20.81 -2.62 -22.21
C SER A 181 19.71 -3.55 -22.73
N SER A 182 18.45 -3.20 -22.53
CA SER A 182 17.32 -4.04 -22.94
C SER A 182 17.26 -4.22 -24.47
N PRO A 183 16.67 -5.32 -25.00
CA PRO A 183 16.58 -5.56 -26.45
C PRO A 183 15.88 -4.45 -27.21
N GLU A 184 14.91 -3.79 -26.60
CA GLU A 184 14.11 -2.70 -27.18
C GLU A 184 14.98 -1.53 -27.62
N THR A 185 16.06 -1.25 -26.90
CA THR A 185 16.99 -0.16 -27.21
C THR A 185 17.75 -0.37 -28.51
N GLN A 186 17.87 -1.61 -29.00
CA GLN A 186 18.63 -1.92 -30.21
C GLN A 186 18.06 -1.28 -31.48
N SER A 187 16.75 -0.99 -31.48
CA SER A 187 16.06 -0.33 -32.60
C SER A 187 16.20 1.19 -32.62
N LEU A 188 16.72 1.78 -31.53
CA LEU A 188 16.83 3.24 -31.38
C LEU A 188 18.01 3.83 -32.18
N PRO A 189 17.94 5.14 -32.56
CA PRO A 189 19.06 5.84 -33.16
C PRO A 189 20.34 5.75 -32.32
N GLU A 190 21.48 5.64 -32.97
CA GLU A 190 22.78 5.51 -32.29
C GLU A 190 23.07 6.68 -31.33
N SER A 191 22.66 7.90 -31.70
CA SER A 191 22.80 9.09 -30.85
C SER A 191 22.04 8.93 -29.54
N LEU A 192 20.77 8.49 -29.59
CA LEU A 192 19.93 8.30 -28.40
C LEU A 192 20.48 7.17 -27.53
N ARG A 193 20.92 6.06 -28.12
CA ARG A 193 21.56 4.95 -27.37
C ARG A 193 22.80 5.40 -26.59
N LYS A 194 23.64 6.24 -27.23
CA LYS A 194 24.84 6.78 -26.58
C LYS A 194 24.48 7.71 -25.41
N GLU A 195 23.46 8.53 -25.61
CA GLU A 195 22.98 9.45 -24.57
C GLU A 195 22.32 8.71 -23.41
N LEU A 196 21.49 7.70 -23.69
CA LEU A 196 20.92 6.78 -22.67
C LEU A 196 22.02 6.15 -21.84
N ALA A 197 23.06 5.60 -22.46
CA ALA A 197 24.18 4.99 -21.73
C ALA A 197 24.93 5.99 -20.87
N ALA A 198 25.17 7.22 -21.37
CA ALA A 198 25.82 8.26 -20.62
C ALA A 198 24.99 8.75 -19.41
N ASN A 199 23.68 8.92 -19.61
CA ASN A 199 22.77 9.36 -18.55
C ASN A 199 22.55 8.27 -17.50
N ALA A 200 22.48 6.98 -17.90
CA ALA A 200 22.46 5.86 -16.97
C ALA A 200 23.74 5.81 -16.10
N ALA A 201 24.91 6.01 -16.70
CA ALA A 201 26.16 6.08 -15.94
C ALA A 201 26.18 7.29 -14.98
N SER A 202 25.61 8.43 -15.37
CA SER A 202 25.44 9.60 -14.49
C SER A 202 24.50 9.32 -13.34
N ALA A 203 23.38 8.63 -13.59
CA ALA A 203 22.43 8.22 -12.55
C ALA A 203 23.06 7.24 -11.56
N GLN A 204 23.83 6.26 -12.04
CA GLN A 204 24.61 5.34 -11.17
C GLN A 204 25.60 6.10 -10.28
N ALA A 205 26.37 7.05 -10.85
CA ALA A 205 27.30 7.86 -10.09
C ALA A 205 26.58 8.69 -9.01
N ALA A 206 25.40 9.23 -9.32
CA ALA A 206 24.58 9.97 -8.37
C ALA A 206 24.11 9.10 -7.19
N TYR A 207 23.74 7.84 -7.43
CA TYR A 207 23.43 6.89 -6.36
C TYR A 207 24.67 6.52 -5.52
N GLY A 208 25.85 6.42 -6.15
CA GLY A 208 27.11 6.24 -5.42
C GLY A 208 27.45 7.43 -4.51
N ASP A 209 27.28 8.67 -5.01
CA ASP A 209 27.44 9.88 -4.21
C ASP A 209 26.43 9.93 -3.05
N PHE A 210 25.19 9.52 -3.31
CA PHE A 210 24.13 9.43 -2.29
C PHE A 210 24.47 8.39 -1.21
N ALA A 211 24.92 7.19 -1.59
CA ALA A 211 25.37 6.17 -0.64
C ALA A 211 26.51 6.69 0.26
N ASN A 212 27.51 7.34 -0.35
CA ASN A 212 28.62 7.95 0.40
C ASN A 212 28.15 9.03 1.38
N PHE A 213 27.21 9.90 0.97
CA PHE A 213 26.60 10.89 1.87
C PHE A 213 25.89 10.20 3.06
N LEU A 214 25.10 9.16 2.79
CA LEU A 214 24.40 8.41 3.85
C LEU A 214 25.37 7.83 4.87
N GLU A 215 26.47 7.22 4.42
CA GLU A 215 27.46 6.57 5.29
C GLU A 215 28.35 7.56 6.05
N THR A 216 28.79 8.63 5.38
CA THR A 216 29.81 9.52 5.94
C THR A 216 29.25 10.74 6.68
N GLU A 217 28.07 11.22 6.27
CA GLU A 217 27.47 12.42 6.87
C GLU A 217 26.24 12.11 7.73
N LEU A 218 25.32 11.25 7.26
CA LEU A 218 24.04 11.02 7.92
C LEU A 218 24.12 9.94 9.01
N LEU A 219 24.71 8.78 8.71
CA LEU A 219 24.82 7.66 9.63
C LEU A 219 25.48 8.00 10.98
N PRO A 220 26.56 8.82 11.02
CA PRO A 220 27.16 9.24 12.30
C PRO A 220 26.25 10.06 13.20
N GLN A 221 25.15 10.62 12.67
CA GLN A 221 24.16 11.41 13.41
C GLN A 221 22.90 10.59 13.74
N ALA A 222 22.76 9.39 13.19
CA ALA A 222 21.57 8.55 13.33
C ALA A 222 21.58 7.78 14.66
N GLY A 223 20.42 7.73 15.30
CA GLY A 223 20.21 6.92 16.51
C GLY A 223 19.98 5.44 16.19
N GLU A 224 20.36 4.55 17.11
CA GLU A 224 20.14 3.09 16.94
C GLU A 224 18.70 2.65 17.29
N GLN A 225 17.86 3.54 17.81
CA GLN A 225 16.49 3.23 18.18
C GLN A 225 15.58 3.27 16.94
N ASP A 226 14.88 2.16 16.66
CA ASP A 226 13.94 2.06 15.54
C ASP A 226 12.62 2.80 15.82
N GLY A 227 12.16 2.82 17.07
CA GLY A 227 10.88 3.42 17.45
C GLY A 227 10.86 4.95 17.32
N VAL A 228 9.82 5.47 16.66
CA VAL A 228 9.66 6.92 16.36
C VAL A 228 9.07 7.73 17.51
N GLY A 229 8.53 7.08 18.53
CA GLY A 229 7.81 7.72 19.64
C GLY A 229 6.32 7.95 19.34
N ARG A 230 5.54 8.05 20.42
CA ARG A 230 4.06 8.07 20.35
C ARG A 230 3.52 9.23 19.52
N GLU A 231 4.04 10.44 19.69
CA GLU A 231 3.53 11.64 19.01
C GLU A 231 3.69 11.54 17.48
N ARG A 232 4.87 11.14 17.00
CA ARG A 232 5.10 10.93 15.57
C ARG A 232 4.28 9.75 15.04
N TYR A 233 4.19 8.68 15.83
CA TYR A 233 3.42 7.51 15.45
C TYR A 233 1.94 7.82 15.27
N GLN A 234 1.35 8.72 16.04
CA GLN A 234 -0.03 9.18 15.87
C GLN A 234 -0.27 9.89 14.53
N LEU A 235 0.70 10.67 14.06
CA LEU A 235 0.62 11.30 12.74
C LEU A 235 0.63 10.26 11.62
N PHE A 236 1.56 9.31 11.67
CA PHE A 236 1.63 8.21 10.69
C PHE A 236 0.40 7.30 10.74
N SER A 237 -0.10 6.98 11.92
CA SER A 237 -1.34 6.21 12.05
C SER A 237 -2.52 6.91 11.35
N ARG A 238 -2.65 8.23 11.53
CA ARG A 238 -3.67 9.02 10.82
C ARG A 238 -3.41 9.09 9.32
N GLU A 239 -2.16 9.16 8.90
CA GLU A 239 -1.79 9.17 7.48
C GLU A 239 -2.28 7.91 6.77
N PHE A 240 -2.03 6.74 7.35
CA PHE A 240 -2.42 5.47 6.74
C PHE A 240 -3.87 5.07 6.97
N LEU A 241 -4.53 5.53 8.02
CA LEU A 241 -5.93 5.19 8.32
C LEU A 241 -6.94 6.25 7.85
N GLY A 242 -6.54 7.52 7.78
CA GLY A 242 -7.50 8.61 7.69
C GLY A 242 -8.50 8.61 8.85
N ALA A 243 -8.05 8.17 10.01
CA ALA A 243 -8.84 8.07 11.24
C ALA A 243 -7.97 8.23 12.47
N THR A 244 -8.56 8.74 13.54
CA THR A 244 -7.93 8.82 14.86
C THR A 244 -8.30 7.61 15.69
N ILE A 245 -7.28 6.88 16.19
CA ILE A 245 -7.47 5.69 17.03
C ILE A 245 -6.77 5.87 18.38
N ASP A 246 -7.25 5.15 19.40
CA ASP A 246 -6.51 4.95 20.64
C ASP A 246 -5.46 3.85 20.43
N LEU A 247 -4.18 4.24 20.49
CA LEU A 247 -3.06 3.33 20.24
C LEU A 247 -2.92 2.24 21.32
N ASP A 248 -3.32 2.52 22.56
CA ASP A 248 -3.22 1.54 23.64
C ASP A 248 -4.34 0.51 23.52
N GLU A 249 -5.55 0.96 23.28
CA GLU A 249 -6.69 0.09 23.01
C GLU A 249 -6.47 -0.75 21.75
N THR A 250 -5.97 -0.14 20.67
CA THR A 250 -5.70 -0.85 19.40
C THR A 250 -4.61 -1.90 19.57
N TYR A 251 -3.58 -1.64 20.37
CA TYR A 251 -2.55 -2.63 20.69
C TYR A 251 -3.15 -3.86 21.40
N GLU A 252 -4.01 -3.65 22.42
CA GLU A 252 -4.67 -4.75 23.13
C GLU A 252 -5.65 -5.49 22.20
N TRP A 253 -6.42 -4.78 21.40
CA TRP A 253 -7.27 -5.39 20.38
C TRP A 253 -6.46 -6.28 19.42
N GLY A 254 -5.28 -5.83 18.97
CA GLY A 254 -4.41 -6.62 18.09
C GLY A 254 -3.99 -7.95 18.73
N ARG A 255 -3.70 -7.95 20.04
CA ARG A 255 -3.40 -9.15 20.82
C ARG A 255 -4.59 -10.10 20.91
N GLU A 256 -5.77 -9.55 21.26
CA GLU A 256 -7.01 -10.31 21.34
C GLU A 256 -7.40 -10.92 19.98
N ARG A 257 -7.26 -10.13 18.92
CA ARG A 257 -7.53 -10.59 17.55
C ARG A 257 -6.60 -11.73 17.13
N LEU A 258 -5.31 -11.60 17.43
CA LEU A 258 -4.33 -12.66 17.15
C LEU A 258 -4.68 -13.96 17.90
N ALA A 259 -5.05 -13.84 19.18
CA ALA A 259 -5.45 -15.00 20.00
C ALA A 259 -6.74 -15.67 19.46
N ALA A 260 -7.70 -14.87 19.01
CA ALA A 260 -8.93 -15.40 18.40
C ALA A 260 -8.65 -16.15 17.08
N ILE A 261 -7.78 -15.59 16.23
CA ILE A 261 -7.35 -16.25 14.97
C ILE A 261 -6.60 -17.56 15.28
N ASP A 262 -5.72 -17.56 16.27
CA ASP A 262 -5.00 -18.77 16.70
C ASP A 262 -5.98 -19.89 17.14
N ALA A 263 -7.04 -19.51 17.88
CA ALA A 263 -8.08 -20.46 18.30
C ALA A 263 -8.88 -21.01 17.10
N GLU A 264 -9.25 -20.14 16.13
CA GLU A 264 -9.92 -20.57 14.89
C GLU A 264 -9.01 -21.51 14.08
N GLN A 265 -7.72 -21.19 13.92
CA GLN A 265 -6.76 -22.04 13.18
C GLN A 265 -6.57 -23.41 13.85
N ARG A 266 -6.51 -23.46 15.18
CA ARG A 266 -6.43 -24.75 15.93
C ARG A 266 -7.66 -25.61 15.71
N GLU A 267 -8.83 -25.01 15.66
CA GLU A 267 -10.06 -25.74 15.39
C GLU A 267 -10.06 -26.31 13.96
N VAL A 268 -9.71 -25.51 12.97
CA VAL A 268 -9.56 -25.96 11.57
C VAL A 268 -8.50 -27.06 11.44
N ALA A 269 -7.35 -26.93 12.12
CA ALA A 269 -6.30 -27.96 12.12
C ALA A 269 -6.81 -29.27 12.72
N ARG A 270 -7.59 -29.22 13.81
CA ARG A 270 -8.23 -30.38 14.44
C ARG A 270 -9.25 -31.04 13.51
N GLU A 271 -10.07 -30.26 12.82
CA GLU A 271 -11.05 -30.79 11.86
C GLU A 271 -10.37 -31.45 10.64
N LEU A 272 -9.26 -30.87 10.13
CA LEU A 272 -8.53 -31.41 9.00
C LEU A 272 -7.80 -32.72 9.33
N TYR A 273 -7.10 -32.76 10.48
CA TYR A 273 -6.11 -33.78 10.72
C TYR A 273 -6.22 -34.49 12.07
N GLY A 274 -7.25 -34.16 12.87
CA GLY A 274 -7.51 -34.77 14.17
C GLY A 274 -6.82 -34.09 15.34
N ASP A 275 -7.12 -34.60 16.54
CA ASP A 275 -6.61 -34.04 17.80
C ASP A 275 -5.07 -34.11 17.89
N GLY A 276 -4.46 -33.05 18.44
CA GLY A 276 -3.02 -32.97 18.72
C GLY A 276 -2.17 -32.46 17.56
N VAL A 277 -2.73 -32.16 16.40
CA VAL A 277 -2.00 -31.51 15.29
C VAL A 277 -1.88 -30.02 15.57
N SER A 278 -0.66 -29.50 15.51
CA SER A 278 -0.42 -28.07 15.62
C SER A 278 -0.81 -27.33 14.34
N VAL A 279 -1.03 -26.00 14.44
CA VAL A 279 -1.27 -25.15 13.25
C VAL A 279 -0.14 -25.28 12.25
N GLN A 280 1.13 -25.21 12.69
CA GLN A 280 2.29 -25.32 11.82
C GLN A 280 2.36 -26.67 11.08
N GLU A 281 2.02 -27.76 11.78
CA GLU A 281 1.97 -29.08 11.15
C GLU A 281 0.81 -29.17 10.15
N ALA A 282 -0.34 -28.53 10.45
CA ALA A 282 -1.48 -28.49 9.53
C ALA A 282 -1.15 -27.72 8.24
N LEU A 283 -0.50 -26.55 8.36
CA LEU A 283 -0.05 -25.75 7.21
C LEU A 283 0.90 -26.57 6.31
N LYS A 284 1.89 -27.23 6.93
CA LYS A 284 2.82 -28.10 6.19
C LYS A 284 2.15 -29.24 5.45
N ARG A 285 1.16 -29.91 6.08
CA ARG A 285 0.39 -30.98 5.42
C ARG A 285 -0.46 -30.46 4.27
N LEU A 286 -1.05 -29.28 4.42
CA LEU A 286 -1.81 -28.62 3.33
C LEU A 286 -0.91 -28.35 2.11
N ASP A 287 0.36 -27.95 2.31
CA ASP A 287 1.31 -27.77 1.22
C ASP A 287 1.61 -29.07 0.45
N GLU A 288 1.51 -30.22 1.12
CA GLU A 288 1.77 -31.54 0.55
C GLU A 288 0.50 -32.16 -0.10
N GLU A 289 -0.70 -31.57 0.07
CA GLU A 289 -1.93 -32.11 -0.49
C GLU A 289 -2.09 -31.79 -2.00
N PRO A 290 -2.09 -32.80 -2.90
CA PRO A 290 -2.13 -32.56 -4.35
C PRO A 290 -3.37 -31.80 -4.83
N ARG A 291 -4.49 -31.87 -4.10
CA ARG A 291 -5.75 -31.17 -4.47
C ARG A 291 -5.61 -29.65 -4.45
N TYR A 292 -4.66 -29.12 -3.69
CA TYR A 292 -4.41 -27.69 -3.61
C TYR A 292 -3.22 -27.24 -4.47
N GLN A 293 -2.58 -28.13 -5.21
CA GLN A 293 -1.39 -27.79 -5.96
C GLN A 293 -1.71 -27.47 -7.43
N GLN A 294 -1.20 -26.35 -7.89
CA GLN A 294 -1.13 -26.00 -9.31
C GLN A 294 0.32 -26.10 -9.79
N HIS A 295 0.53 -26.76 -10.93
CA HIS A 295 1.85 -27.01 -11.49
C HIS A 295 2.09 -26.12 -12.71
N GLY A 296 3.02 -25.17 -12.58
CA GLY A 296 3.37 -24.21 -13.61
C GLY A 296 2.47 -22.97 -13.62
N THR A 297 2.99 -21.91 -14.22
CA THR A 297 2.34 -20.58 -14.25
C THR A 297 1.05 -20.56 -15.05
N ASP A 298 0.93 -21.38 -16.10
CA ASP A 298 -0.29 -21.45 -16.91
C ASP A 298 -1.45 -22.05 -16.10
N ALA A 299 -1.16 -23.09 -15.29
CA ALA A 299 -2.17 -23.69 -14.42
C ALA A 299 -2.60 -22.72 -13.31
N LEU A 300 -1.63 -22.02 -12.70
CA LEU A 300 -1.89 -20.96 -11.73
C LEU A 300 -2.78 -19.87 -12.32
N LYS A 301 -2.39 -19.30 -13.47
CA LYS A 301 -3.14 -18.25 -14.15
C LYS A 301 -4.58 -18.68 -14.46
N LYS A 302 -4.75 -19.89 -14.96
CA LYS A 302 -6.09 -20.47 -15.26
C LYS A 302 -6.92 -20.57 -13.99
N TRP A 303 -6.35 -21.11 -12.91
CA TRP A 303 -7.05 -21.26 -11.64
C TRP A 303 -7.46 -19.91 -11.04
N MET A 304 -6.57 -18.90 -11.09
CA MET A 304 -6.88 -17.54 -10.65
C MET A 304 -8.06 -16.96 -11.43
N GLN A 305 -8.03 -17.08 -12.78
CA GLN A 305 -9.08 -16.56 -13.64
C GLN A 305 -10.44 -17.25 -13.35
N GLU A 306 -10.46 -18.57 -13.25
CA GLU A 306 -11.67 -19.34 -12.94
C GLU A 306 -12.25 -18.96 -11.57
N THR A 307 -11.39 -18.73 -10.57
CA THR A 307 -11.80 -18.30 -9.23
C THR A 307 -12.36 -16.89 -9.23
N ALA A 308 -11.71 -15.94 -9.93
CA ALA A 308 -12.16 -14.57 -10.06
C ALA A 308 -13.50 -14.46 -10.82
N ASP A 309 -13.63 -15.19 -11.94
CA ASP A 309 -14.85 -15.21 -12.76
C ASP A 309 -16.03 -15.80 -11.97
N ALA A 310 -15.79 -16.85 -11.20
CA ALA A 310 -16.80 -17.45 -10.33
C ALA A 310 -17.26 -16.47 -9.24
N ALA A 311 -16.34 -15.72 -8.62
CA ALA A 311 -16.67 -14.71 -7.62
C ALA A 311 -17.53 -13.58 -8.21
N VAL A 312 -17.16 -13.06 -9.39
CA VAL A 312 -17.98 -12.06 -10.11
C VAL A 312 -19.39 -12.59 -10.37
N ALA A 313 -19.49 -13.78 -10.95
CA ALA A 313 -20.79 -14.36 -11.30
C ALA A 313 -21.69 -14.65 -10.08
N GLY A 314 -21.08 -15.10 -8.97
CA GLY A 314 -21.85 -15.46 -7.76
C GLY A 314 -22.25 -14.27 -6.90
N LEU A 315 -21.47 -13.19 -6.92
CA LEU A 315 -21.72 -12.01 -6.09
C LEU A 315 -22.59 -10.95 -6.80
N ASN A 316 -22.48 -10.86 -8.13
CA ASN A 316 -23.23 -9.87 -8.90
C ASN A 316 -24.74 -10.08 -8.80
N GLY A 317 -25.46 -9.01 -8.46
CA GLY A 317 -26.93 -9.02 -8.27
C GLY A 317 -27.40 -9.61 -6.94
N THR A 318 -26.55 -10.36 -6.23
CA THR A 318 -26.87 -10.96 -4.91
C THR A 318 -26.32 -10.11 -3.76
N HIS A 319 -25.02 -9.96 -3.67
CA HIS A 319 -24.34 -9.24 -2.59
C HIS A 319 -23.77 -7.88 -3.04
N PHE A 320 -23.57 -7.72 -4.34
CA PHE A 320 -23.10 -6.48 -4.97
C PHE A 320 -23.85 -6.22 -6.27
N ASP A 321 -23.98 -4.95 -6.64
CA ASP A 321 -24.35 -4.53 -7.99
C ASP A 321 -23.06 -4.15 -8.74
N ILE A 322 -22.51 -5.13 -9.48
CA ILE A 322 -21.24 -4.96 -10.19
C ILE A 322 -21.51 -4.37 -11.58
N PRO A 323 -21.07 -3.12 -11.87
CA PRO A 323 -21.25 -2.54 -13.20
C PRO A 323 -20.66 -3.42 -14.31
N ALA A 324 -21.31 -3.44 -15.47
CA ALA A 324 -20.90 -4.31 -16.60
C ALA A 324 -19.39 -4.22 -16.96
N PRO A 325 -18.74 -3.03 -17.00
CA PRO A 325 -17.30 -2.95 -17.27
C PRO A 325 -16.44 -3.63 -16.22
N LEU A 326 -16.91 -3.73 -14.96
CA LEU A 326 -16.19 -4.34 -13.83
C LEU A 326 -16.50 -5.83 -13.65
N GLN A 327 -17.37 -6.42 -14.46
CA GLN A 327 -17.60 -7.86 -14.46
C GLN A 327 -16.47 -8.63 -15.17
N ARG A 328 -15.46 -7.93 -15.68
CA ARG A 328 -14.28 -8.52 -16.30
C ARG A 328 -13.02 -8.10 -15.57
N ILE A 329 -12.25 -9.07 -15.11
CA ILE A 329 -10.89 -8.92 -14.59
C ILE A 329 -9.94 -9.82 -15.38
N GLU A 330 -8.70 -9.39 -15.60
CA GLU A 330 -7.65 -10.21 -16.19
C GLU A 330 -6.65 -10.64 -15.11
N CYS A 331 -6.42 -11.95 -14.99
CA CYS A 331 -5.37 -12.50 -14.13
C CYS A 331 -4.09 -12.68 -14.95
N CYS A 332 -2.99 -12.15 -14.46
CA CYS A 332 -1.72 -12.08 -15.17
C CYS A 332 -0.56 -12.58 -14.31
N ILE A 333 0.46 -13.14 -14.96
CA ILE A 333 1.77 -13.36 -14.32
C ILE A 333 2.59 -12.10 -14.54
N ALA A 334 3.15 -11.55 -13.47
CA ALA A 334 3.95 -10.33 -13.53
C ALA A 334 5.26 -10.57 -14.28
N PRO A 335 5.75 -9.59 -15.06
CA PRO A 335 7.03 -9.70 -15.76
C PRO A 335 8.23 -9.82 -14.79
N SER A 336 8.14 -9.17 -13.61
CA SER A 336 9.16 -9.24 -12.56
C SER A 336 8.92 -10.44 -11.65
N SER A 337 10.00 -11.14 -11.31
CA SER A 337 9.99 -12.21 -10.29
C SER A 337 10.16 -11.65 -8.86
N THR A 338 10.39 -10.35 -8.73
CA THR A 338 10.51 -9.64 -7.45
C THR A 338 9.27 -8.79 -7.23
N GLY A 339 8.74 -8.80 -6.04
CA GLY A 339 7.51 -8.10 -5.70
C GLY A 339 6.47 -9.07 -5.14
N GLY A 340 5.27 -8.55 -4.91
CA GLY A 340 4.14 -9.29 -4.38
C GLY A 340 3.10 -9.61 -5.45
N ILE A 341 1.91 -9.86 -4.96
CA ILE A 341 0.69 -9.88 -5.74
C ILE A 341 0.11 -8.49 -5.65
N TYR A 342 -0.40 -7.94 -6.75
CA TYR A 342 -0.94 -6.60 -6.78
C TYR A 342 -2.00 -6.43 -7.86
N TYR A 343 -2.80 -5.39 -7.70
CA TYR A 343 -3.86 -5.04 -8.63
C TYR A 343 -3.53 -3.73 -9.38
N THR A 344 -3.89 -3.66 -10.67
CA THR A 344 -3.90 -2.42 -11.44
C THR A 344 -5.30 -2.15 -12.00
N GLY A 345 -5.78 -0.92 -11.81
CA GLY A 345 -7.12 -0.51 -12.22
C GLY A 345 -7.37 -0.59 -13.72
N PRO A 346 -8.63 -0.57 -14.17
CA PRO A 346 -8.96 -0.47 -15.60
C PRO A 346 -8.53 0.88 -16.17
N SER A 347 -8.42 0.97 -17.51
CA SER A 347 -8.32 2.28 -18.17
C SER A 347 -9.61 3.07 -18.00
N ASP A 348 -9.52 4.41 -18.09
CA ASP A 348 -10.67 5.30 -17.90
C ASP A 348 -11.83 5.03 -18.88
N ASP A 349 -11.52 4.57 -20.07
CA ASP A 349 -12.49 4.18 -21.10
C ASP A 349 -12.92 2.71 -21.04
N PHE A 350 -12.38 1.95 -20.08
CA PHE A 350 -12.56 0.49 -19.93
C PHE A 350 -12.12 -0.35 -21.15
N SER A 351 -11.35 0.21 -22.08
CA SER A 351 -10.77 -0.57 -23.18
C SER A 351 -9.80 -1.65 -22.67
N ARG A 352 -9.10 -1.34 -21.58
CA ARG A 352 -8.30 -2.29 -20.78
C ARG A 352 -9.02 -2.57 -19.45
N PRO A 353 -9.34 -3.84 -19.13
CA PRO A 353 -9.91 -4.19 -17.82
C PRO A 353 -8.90 -4.05 -16.70
N GLY A 354 -9.38 -4.10 -15.47
CA GLY A 354 -8.53 -4.24 -14.29
C GLY A 354 -7.74 -5.55 -14.33
N ARG A 355 -6.52 -5.55 -13.77
CA ARG A 355 -5.61 -6.70 -13.80
C ARG A 355 -5.08 -7.04 -12.42
N MET A 356 -5.16 -8.32 -12.09
CA MET A 356 -4.47 -8.92 -10.94
C MET A 356 -3.15 -9.51 -11.44
N TRP A 357 -2.05 -9.10 -10.83
CA TRP A 357 -0.70 -9.50 -11.19
C TRP A 357 -0.09 -10.38 -10.11
N TRP A 358 0.53 -11.46 -10.56
CA TRP A 358 1.17 -12.44 -9.68
C TRP A 358 2.65 -12.53 -9.99
N SER A 359 3.51 -12.01 -9.09
CA SER A 359 4.95 -12.19 -9.20
C SER A 359 5.32 -13.60 -8.78
N VAL A 360 6.03 -14.30 -9.64
CA VAL A 360 6.46 -15.67 -9.39
C VAL A 360 7.98 -15.69 -9.14
N PRO A 361 8.42 -16.05 -7.91
CA PRO A 361 9.84 -16.17 -7.62
C PRO A 361 10.53 -17.17 -8.56
N ALA A 362 11.78 -16.88 -8.93
CA ALA A 362 12.56 -17.74 -9.81
C ALA A 362 12.66 -19.18 -9.26
N GLY A 363 12.36 -20.17 -10.10
CA GLY A 363 12.40 -21.59 -9.74
C GLY A 363 11.13 -22.12 -9.06
N THR A 364 10.13 -21.28 -8.76
CA THR A 364 8.85 -21.73 -8.23
C THR A 364 7.99 -22.35 -9.34
N THR A 365 7.60 -23.60 -9.18
CA THR A 365 6.82 -24.37 -10.15
C THR A 365 5.54 -24.99 -9.58
N VAL A 366 5.36 -24.95 -8.26
CA VAL A 366 4.20 -25.46 -7.54
C VAL A 366 3.61 -24.33 -6.72
N PHE A 367 2.30 -24.17 -6.78
CA PHE A 367 1.55 -23.11 -6.12
C PHE A 367 0.42 -23.71 -5.31
N ASN A 368 0.29 -23.30 -4.04
CA ASN A 368 -0.66 -23.85 -3.10
C ASN A 368 -1.95 -23.02 -3.06
N THR A 369 -3.00 -23.49 -3.72
CA THR A 369 -4.26 -22.75 -3.85
C THR A 369 -4.99 -22.51 -2.53
N TRP A 370 -4.80 -23.38 -1.53
CA TRP A 370 -5.37 -23.20 -0.21
C TRP A 370 -4.94 -21.89 0.46
N GLN A 371 -3.68 -21.49 0.25
CA GLN A 371 -3.14 -20.26 0.79
C GLN A 371 -3.57 -19.04 -0.03
N GLU A 372 -3.72 -19.23 -1.34
CA GLU A 372 -3.82 -18.15 -2.31
C GLU A 372 -5.25 -17.76 -2.69
N ARG A 373 -6.24 -18.58 -2.38
CA ARG A 373 -7.64 -18.27 -2.71
C ARG A 373 -8.11 -16.96 -2.11
N THR A 374 -7.74 -16.69 -0.86
CA THR A 374 -8.07 -15.44 -0.18
C THR A 374 -7.45 -14.23 -0.88
N THR A 375 -6.23 -14.39 -1.44
CA THR A 375 -5.55 -13.34 -2.21
C THR A 375 -6.29 -13.02 -3.52
N VAL A 376 -6.88 -14.03 -4.19
CA VAL A 376 -7.73 -13.79 -5.37
C VAL A 376 -8.94 -12.92 -5.02
N PHE A 377 -9.53 -13.08 -3.85
CA PHE A 377 -10.63 -12.24 -3.39
C PHE A 377 -10.17 -10.86 -2.94
N HIS A 378 -8.98 -10.76 -2.36
CA HIS A 378 -8.34 -9.51 -1.96
C HIS A 378 -8.08 -8.58 -3.17
N GLU A 379 -7.40 -9.12 -4.20
CA GLU A 379 -7.04 -8.37 -5.40
C GLU A 379 -8.22 -8.25 -6.38
N GLY A 380 -9.09 -9.25 -6.40
CA GLY A 380 -10.22 -9.37 -7.32
C GLY A 380 -11.52 -8.80 -6.77
N VAL A 381 -12.59 -9.61 -6.87
CA VAL A 381 -13.93 -9.29 -6.38
C VAL A 381 -14.20 -10.12 -5.12
N PRO A 382 -14.68 -9.47 -4.04
CA PRO A 382 -15.12 -8.07 -3.93
C PRO A 382 -14.04 -7.07 -3.49
N GLY A 383 -12.74 -7.44 -3.50
CA GLY A 383 -11.64 -6.61 -3.03
C GLY A 383 -11.26 -5.45 -3.95
N HIS A 384 -9.95 -5.30 -4.24
CA HIS A 384 -9.41 -4.13 -4.94
C HIS A 384 -10.02 -3.89 -6.32
N HIS A 385 -10.29 -4.96 -7.11
CA HIS A 385 -10.88 -4.78 -8.43
C HIS A 385 -12.24 -4.07 -8.37
N LEU A 386 -13.10 -4.46 -7.44
CA LEU A 386 -14.40 -3.80 -7.31
C LEU A 386 -14.23 -2.38 -6.76
N GLN A 387 -13.42 -2.17 -5.73
CA GLN A 387 -13.25 -0.88 -5.09
C GLN A 387 -12.63 0.17 -6.02
N LEU A 388 -11.46 -0.14 -6.58
CA LEU A 388 -10.73 0.81 -7.46
C LEU A 388 -11.43 0.95 -8.81
N GLY A 389 -12.02 -0.14 -9.31
CA GLY A 389 -12.83 -0.08 -10.52
C GLY A 389 -14.05 0.81 -10.38
N MET A 390 -14.69 0.85 -9.20
CA MET A 390 -15.81 1.77 -8.94
C MET A 390 -15.37 3.24 -9.00
N GLN A 391 -14.17 3.60 -8.54
CA GLN A 391 -13.66 4.98 -8.69
C GLN A 391 -13.53 5.39 -10.16
N THR A 392 -13.05 4.46 -11.02
CA THR A 392 -13.01 4.70 -12.47
C THR A 392 -14.42 4.75 -13.06
N TYR A 393 -15.33 3.88 -12.62
CA TYR A 393 -16.72 3.87 -13.11
C TYR A 393 -17.48 5.16 -12.79
N LEU A 394 -17.18 5.76 -11.65
CA LEU A 394 -17.82 7.00 -11.17
C LEU A 394 -17.07 8.28 -11.61
N ARG A 395 -16.30 8.21 -12.68
CA ARG A 395 -15.49 9.33 -13.20
C ARG A 395 -16.28 10.60 -13.53
N ASP A 396 -17.56 10.46 -13.83
CA ASP A 396 -18.45 11.60 -14.13
C ASP A 396 -19.08 12.19 -12.84
N GLU A 397 -18.87 11.56 -11.69
CA GLU A 397 -19.41 11.98 -10.38
C GLU A 397 -18.31 12.40 -9.39
N LEU A 398 -17.06 11.96 -9.61
CA LEU A 398 -15.92 12.27 -8.75
C LEU A 398 -14.93 13.18 -9.49
N ASN A 399 -14.49 14.24 -8.82
CA ASN A 399 -13.44 15.12 -9.34
C ASN A 399 -12.07 14.40 -9.41
N ASP A 400 -11.10 15.00 -10.12
CA ASP A 400 -9.80 14.40 -10.39
C ASP A 400 -9.00 14.12 -9.10
N TRP A 401 -9.11 14.98 -8.09
CA TRP A 401 -8.46 14.75 -6.81
C TRP A 401 -8.96 13.47 -6.14
N ARG A 402 -10.30 13.27 -6.07
CA ARG A 402 -10.92 12.07 -5.50
C ARG A 402 -10.54 10.81 -6.27
N ARG A 403 -10.35 10.92 -7.57
CA ARG A 403 -10.05 9.80 -8.46
C ARG A 403 -8.58 9.40 -8.43
N HIS A 404 -7.67 10.36 -8.39
CA HIS A 404 -6.26 10.13 -8.66
C HIS A 404 -5.32 10.38 -7.49
N LEU A 405 -5.67 11.27 -6.56
CA LEU A 405 -4.78 11.68 -5.47
C LEU A 405 -5.27 11.29 -4.08
N CYS A 406 -6.57 11.03 -3.90
CA CYS A 406 -7.14 10.66 -2.62
C CYS A 406 -7.04 9.14 -2.41
N TRP A 407 -5.86 8.67 -2.00
CA TRP A 407 -5.64 7.29 -1.60
C TRP A 407 -5.36 7.21 -0.10
N VAL A 408 -6.05 6.29 0.59
CA VAL A 408 -5.83 6.01 2.02
C VAL A 408 -5.66 4.50 2.20
N SER A 409 -4.48 4.09 2.68
CA SER A 409 -4.11 2.68 2.82
C SER A 409 -5.12 1.88 3.66
N GLY A 410 -5.52 2.41 4.82
CA GLY A 410 -6.51 1.75 5.68
C GLY A 410 -7.90 1.64 5.06
N HIS A 411 -8.26 2.54 4.14
CA HIS A 411 -9.49 2.41 3.36
C HIS A 411 -9.37 1.26 2.36
N GLY A 412 -8.32 1.26 1.52
CA GLY A 412 -8.15 0.26 0.46
C GLY A 412 -7.81 -1.13 0.99
N GLU A 413 -6.77 -1.25 1.80
CA GLU A 413 -6.33 -2.51 2.38
C GLU A 413 -7.32 -3.06 3.42
N GLY A 414 -7.91 -2.15 4.20
CA GLY A 414 -8.96 -2.50 5.15
C GLY A 414 -10.19 -3.08 4.46
N TRP A 415 -10.61 -2.48 3.34
CA TRP A 415 -11.67 -3.03 2.49
C TRP A 415 -11.30 -4.41 1.96
N ALA A 416 -10.09 -4.59 1.43
CA ALA A 416 -9.67 -5.87 0.87
C ALA A 416 -9.61 -6.99 1.92
N LEU A 417 -9.14 -6.71 3.15
CA LEU A 417 -9.22 -7.67 4.25
C LEU A 417 -10.67 -7.94 4.72
N TYR A 418 -11.51 -6.90 4.74
CA TYR A 418 -12.93 -7.05 4.99
C TYR A 418 -13.57 -7.96 3.94
N ALA A 419 -13.21 -7.79 2.67
CA ALA A 419 -13.67 -8.64 1.56
C ALA A 419 -13.25 -10.10 1.73
N GLU A 420 -12.00 -10.38 2.17
CA GLU A 420 -11.54 -11.74 2.46
C GLU A 420 -12.44 -12.43 3.52
N ARG A 421 -12.74 -11.73 4.62
CA ARG A 421 -13.58 -12.26 5.69
C ARG A 421 -15.04 -12.40 5.25
N LEU A 422 -15.55 -11.43 4.51
CA LEU A 422 -16.90 -11.48 3.94
C LEU A 422 -17.07 -12.70 3.03
N MET A 423 -16.08 -13.02 2.19
CA MET A 423 -16.12 -14.19 1.33
C MET A 423 -16.18 -15.50 2.14
N ALA A 424 -15.47 -15.56 3.28
CA ALA A 424 -15.59 -16.70 4.19
C ALA A 424 -16.98 -16.77 4.82
N ASP A 425 -17.54 -15.66 5.27
CA ASP A 425 -18.88 -15.60 5.87
C ASP A 425 -20.00 -15.93 4.87
N LEU A 426 -19.77 -15.70 3.58
CA LEU A 426 -20.67 -16.07 2.47
C LEU A 426 -20.49 -17.51 1.97
N GLY A 427 -19.62 -18.32 2.58
CA GLY A 427 -19.40 -19.72 2.23
C GLY A 427 -18.41 -19.97 1.08
N TRP A 428 -17.72 -18.94 0.58
CA TRP A 428 -16.73 -19.09 -0.50
C TRP A 428 -15.40 -19.71 -0.06
N GLN A 429 -15.23 -19.87 1.26
CA GLN A 429 -14.05 -20.47 1.89
C GLN A 429 -14.48 -21.52 2.93
N ASP A 430 -15.50 -22.32 2.59
CA ASP A 430 -15.98 -23.41 3.43
C ASP A 430 -15.06 -24.64 3.38
N ASP A 431 -14.25 -24.79 2.32
CA ASP A 431 -13.15 -25.75 2.32
C ASP A 431 -12.16 -25.40 3.43
N LEU A 432 -11.83 -26.38 4.28
CA LEU A 432 -11.01 -26.14 5.47
C LEU A 432 -9.58 -25.69 5.17
N GLY A 433 -9.02 -26.10 4.02
CA GLY A 433 -7.71 -25.60 3.58
C GLY A 433 -7.79 -24.13 3.17
N ASP A 434 -8.77 -23.75 2.34
CA ASP A 434 -9.01 -22.36 1.93
C ASP A 434 -9.29 -21.46 3.17
N ARG A 435 -10.05 -22.00 4.14
CA ARG A 435 -10.31 -21.33 5.42
C ARG A 435 -9.02 -21.11 6.22
N MET A 436 -8.16 -22.14 6.29
CA MET A 436 -6.85 -22.03 6.94
C MET A 436 -6.00 -20.95 6.28
N GLY A 437 -5.99 -20.85 4.95
CA GLY A 437 -5.24 -19.83 4.21
C GLY A 437 -5.69 -18.41 4.52
N MET A 438 -7.01 -18.17 4.57
CA MET A 438 -7.55 -16.88 4.97
C MET A 438 -7.17 -16.53 6.41
N LEU A 439 -7.25 -17.49 7.34
CA LEU A 439 -6.87 -17.28 8.74
C LEU A 439 -5.37 -16.99 8.89
N ASP A 440 -4.50 -17.68 8.12
CA ASP A 440 -3.05 -17.44 8.13
C ASP A 440 -2.71 -16.05 7.60
N SER A 441 -3.37 -15.62 6.52
CA SER A 441 -3.30 -14.25 6.01
C SER A 441 -3.68 -13.22 7.09
N GLN A 442 -4.81 -13.42 7.78
CA GLN A 442 -5.27 -12.50 8.83
C GLN A 442 -4.37 -12.54 10.07
N ARG A 443 -3.76 -13.69 10.40
CA ARG A 443 -2.82 -13.84 11.51
C ARG A 443 -1.60 -12.92 11.33
N LEU A 444 -1.00 -12.90 10.15
CA LEU A 444 0.09 -11.98 9.83
C LEU A 444 -0.34 -10.53 10.08
N ARG A 445 -1.53 -10.13 9.59
CA ARG A 445 -2.02 -8.75 9.71
C ARG A 445 -2.32 -8.36 11.15
N ALA A 446 -2.82 -9.28 11.98
CA ALA A 446 -3.02 -9.04 13.41
C ALA A 446 -1.68 -8.94 14.17
N ALA A 447 -0.68 -9.79 13.82
CA ALA A 447 0.65 -9.71 14.41
C ALA A 447 1.34 -8.37 14.12
N ARG A 448 1.15 -7.80 12.92
CA ARG A 448 1.67 -6.47 12.54
C ARG A 448 1.17 -5.36 13.48
N VAL A 449 -0.09 -5.40 13.92
CA VAL A 449 -0.66 -4.38 14.82
C VAL A 449 0.09 -4.34 16.14
N VAL A 450 0.33 -5.50 16.75
CA VAL A 450 1.05 -5.61 18.02
C VAL A 450 2.49 -5.17 17.89
N LEU A 451 3.17 -5.64 16.85
CA LEU A 451 4.60 -5.38 16.63
C LEU A 451 4.84 -3.90 16.35
N ASP A 452 4.12 -3.33 15.41
CA ASP A 452 4.35 -1.97 14.91
C ASP A 452 4.07 -0.93 16.00
N ILE A 453 2.89 -0.99 16.64
CA ILE A 453 2.55 -0.12 17.77
C ILE A 453 3.53 -0.36 18.93
N GLY A 454 3.87 -1.62 19.22
CA GLY A 454 4.77 -1.99 20.29
C GLY A 454 6.14 -1.36 20.17
N VAL A 455 6.79 -1.53 19.02
CA VAL A 455 8.13 -1.00 18.74
C VAL A 455 8.12 0.52 18.69
N HIS A 456 7.24 1.09 17.87
CA HIS A 456 7.29 2.53 17.60
C HIS A 456 6.84 3.40 18.77
N THR A 457 5.99 2.89 19.67
CA THR A 457 5.58 3.61 20.90
C THR A 457 6.41 3.22 22.13
N GLY A 458 7.34 2.27 21.99
CA GLY A 458 8.22 1.82 23.07
C GLY A 458 7.50 1.09 24.21
N LYS A 459 6.47 0.28 23.88
CA LYS A 459 5.71 -0.47 24.88
C LYS A 459 6.54 -1.57 25.55
N GLN A 460 6.22 -1.85 26.79
CA GLN A 460 6.69 -3.05 27.48
C GLN A 460 5.99 -4.29 26.90
N ARG A 461 6.72 -5.37 26.72
CA ARG A 461 6.15 -6.65 26.30
C ARG A 461 5.32 -7.25 27.44
N PRO A 462 4.05 -7.60 27.22
CA PRO A 462 3.25 -8.32 28.22
C PRO A 462 3.86 -9.67 28.57
N ALA A 463 3.63 -10.15 29.79
CA ALA A 463 4.26 -11.37 30.32
C ALA A 463 4.03 -12.61 29.43
N GLU A 464 2.83 -12.77 28.87
CA GLU A 464 2.50 -13.88 27.98
C GLU A 464 3.27 -13.82 26.64
N LEU A 465 3.54 -12.62 26.09
CA LEU A 465 4.38 -12.47 24.90
C LEU A 465 5.86 -12.62 25.27
N ALA A 466 6.28 -12.11 26.42
CA ALA A 466 7.65 -12.28 26.91
C ALA A 466 8.01 -13.75 27.15
N ALA A 467 7.03 -14.61 27.42
CA ALA A 467 7.21 -16.06 27.58
C ALA A 467 7.44 -16.81 26.26
N LEU A 468 7.17 -16.19 25.11
CA LEU A 468 7.43 -16.81 23.80
C LEU A 468 8.95 -16.97 23.56
N PRO A 469 9.38 -18.06 22.90
CA PRO A 469 10.80 -18.30 22.63
C PRO A 469 11.48 -17.11 21.94
N GLY A 470 12.53 -16.59 22.54
CA GLY A 470 13.33 -15.49 22.01
C GLY A 470 12.76 -14.07 22.20
N VAL A 471 11.51 -13.92 22.61
CA VAL A 471 10.90 -12.60 22.82
C VAL A 471 11.43 -11.93 24.08
N GLY A 472 11.35 -12.58 25.25
CA GLY A 472 11.90 -12.08 26.51
C GLY A 472 11.18 -10.87 27.09
N GLU A 473 11.59 -10.43 28.29
CA GLU A 473 11.05 -9.26 28.97
C GLU A 473 11.65 -7.94 28.48
N GLY A 474 10.98 -6.82 28.72
CA GLY A 474 11.45 -5.46 28.43
C GLY A 474 10.61 -4.75 27.35
N LYS A 475 11.14 -3.63 26.84
CA LYS A 475 10.51 -2.91 25.73
C LYS A 475 10.73 -3.64 24.43
N TRP A 476 9.79 -3.48 23.50
CA TRP A 476 9.95 -3.97 22.14
C TRP A 476 11.19 -3.37 21.47
N ASP A 477 11.95 -4.24 20.82
CA ASP A 477 13.11 -3.95 19.99
C ASP A 477 13.11 -4.88 18.78
N ARG A 478 14.06 -4.72 17.87
CA ARG A 478 14.16 -5.51 16.64
C ARG A 478 14.25 -7.03 16.90
N ASP A 479 15.02 -7.45 17.90
CA ASP A 479 15.27 -8.88 18.12
C ASP A 479 14.05 -9.58 18.73
N SER A 480 13.38 -8.95 19.67
CA SER A 480 12.12 -9.44 20.20
C SER A 480 10.99 -9.39 19.17
N ALA A 481 10.98 -8.37 18.30
CA ALA A 481 10.06 -8.27 17.17
C ALA A 481 10.28 -9.40 16.16
N TRP A 482 11.54 -9.73 15.85
CA TRP A 482 11.89 -10.87 15.02
C TRP A 482 11.40 -12.19 15.60
N ALA A 483 11.73 -12.45 16.88
CA ALA A 483 11.29 -13.67 17.55
C ALA A 483 9.77 -13.81 17.59
N TYR A 484 9.06 -12.69 17.84
CA TYR A 484 7.60 -12.67 17.83
C TYR A 484 7.02 -12.95 16.44
N LEU A 485 7.61 -12.34 15.40
CA LEU A 485 7.14 -12.50 14.02
C LEU A 485 7.37 -13.93 13.52
N THR A 486 8.56 -14.49 13.77
CA THR A 486 8.89 -15.90 13.39
C THR A 486 8.04 -16.92 14.15
N HIS A 487 7.58 -16.61 15.37
CA HIS A 487 6.66 -17.47 16.10
C HIS A 487 5.25 -17.47 15.52
N ASN A 488 4.80 -16.33 15.00
CA ASN A 488 3.41 -16.13 14.58
C ASN A 488 3.15 -16.30 13.09
N VAL A 489 4.17 -16.26 12.26
CA VAL A 489 4.00 -16.18 10.79
C VAL A 489 4.74 -17.29 10.09
N ALA A 490 4.01 -18.08 9.30
CA ALA A 490 4.54 -19.16 8.47
C ALA A 490 4.98 -18.63 7.09
N MET A 491 6.09 -17.90 7.06
CA MET A 491 6.64 -17.30 5.85
C MET A 491 8.13 -17.60 5.75
N ALA A 492 8.67 -17.70 4.51
CA ALA A 492 10.11 -17.93 4.31
C ALA A 492 10.94 -16.82 4.97
N GLU A 493 12.05 -17.17 5.60
CA GLU A 493 12.87 -16.29 6.44
C GLU A 493 13.29 -14.99 5.72
N GLY A 494 13.64 -15.07 4.44
CA GLY A 494 14.04 -13.90 3.65
C GLY A 494 12.90 -12.89 3.48
N PHE A 495 11.67 -13.35 3.22
CA PHE A 495 10.49 -12.48 3.13
C PHE A 495 10.15 -11.91 4.51
N LEU A 496 10.21 -12.73 5.55
CA LEU A 496 9.90 -12.28 6.91
C LEU A 496 10.90 -11.23 7.40
N SER A 497 12.19 -11.37 7.05
CA SER A 497 13.22 -10.37 7.34
C SER A 497 12.93 -9.04 6.62
N PHE A 498 12.59 -9.11 5.33
CA PHE A 498 12.19 -7.91 4.57
C PHE A 498 10.96 -7.21 5.18
N GLU A 499 9.94 -7.99 5.56
CA GLU A 499 8.74 -7.47 6.22
C GLU A 499 9.09 -6.77 7.54
N LEU A 500 9.93 -7.37 8.38
CA LEU A 500 10.34 -6.73 9.63
C LEU A 500 11.06 -5.40 9.38
N GLU A 501 12.05 -5.37 8.50
CA GLU A 501 12.78 -4.14 8.18
C GLU A 501 11.83 -3.05 7.61
N ARG A 502 10.81 -3.46 6.84
CA ARG A 502 9.74 -2.57 6.36
C ARG A 502 8.94 -1.99 7.52
N TYR A 503 8.51 -2.81 8.50
CA TYR A 503 7.74 -2.33 9.65
C TYR A 503 8.55 -1.34 10.50
N LEU A 504 9.83 -1.64 10.71
CA LEU A 504 10.73 -0.75 11.47
C LEU A 504 11.01 0.59 10.76
N GLY A 505 10.89 0.65 9.44
CA GLY A 505 11.16 1.84 8.64
C GLY A 505 9.91 2.62 8.21
N TRP A 506 8.72 2.03 8.33
CA TRP A 506 7.48 2.62 7.81
C TRP A 506 6.35 2.57 8.85
N PRO A 507 6.48 3.34 9.94
CA PRO A 507 5.58 3.29 11.09
C PRO A 507 4.13 3.56 10.71
N GLY A 508 3.21 2.77 11.24
CA GLY A 508 1.76 2.92 11.03
C GLY A 508 1.21 2.31 9.74
N GLN A 509 2.05 1.98 8.75
CA GLN A 509 1.57 1.39 7.51
C GLN A 509 1.10 -0.06 7.68
N ALA A 510 1.91 -0.89 8.32
CA ALA A 510 1.62 -2.31 8.49
C ALA A 510 0.32 -2.60 9.27
N PRO A 511 -0.05 -1.87 10.33
CA PRO A 511 -1.32 -2.02 11.02
C PRO A 511 -2.54 -1.60 10.21
N ALA A 512 -2.37 -0.73 9.20
CA ALA A 512 -3.49 -0.15 8.44
C ALA A 512 -4.40 -1.20 7.79
N TYR A 513 -3.88 -2.38 7.50
CA TYR A 513 -4.63 -3.54 7.01
C TYR A 513 -5.70 -4.01 8.01
N ALA A 514 -5.27 -4.57 9.14
CA ALA A 514 -6.17 -5.15 10.14
C ALA A 514 -6.98 -4.08 10.88
N VAL A 515 -6.40 -2.93 11.18
CA VAL A 515 -7.11 -1.80 11.81
C VAL A 515 -8.11 -1.20 10.83
N GLY A 516 -7.74 -1.08 9.55
CA GLY A 516 -8.65 -0.67 8.49
C GLY A 516 -9.86 -1.61 8.37
N GLN A 517 -9.63 -2.92 8.35
CA GLN A 517 -10.71 -3.92 8.38
C GLN A 517 -11.64 -3.71 9.59
N ARG A 518 -11.07 -3.57 10.79
CA ARG A 518 -11.83 -3.31 12.01
C ARG A 518 -12.72 -2.07 11.89
N LEU A 519 -12.19 -1.00 11.32
CA LEU A 519 -12.94 0.23 11.12
C LEU A 519 -14.05 0.05 10.08
N TRP A 520 -13.82 -0.68 8.99
CA TRP A 520 -14.85 -1.03 8.01
C TRP A 520 -15.98 -1.85 8.65
N GLU A 521 -15.64 -2.88 9.45
CA GLU A 521 -16.61 -3.69 10.20
C GLU A 521 -17.42 -2.81 11.15
N SER A 522 -16.77 -1.91 11.90
CA SER A 522 -17.44 -0.98 12.80
C SER A 522 -18.38 -0.01 12.06
N ILE A 523 -17.97 0.52 10.90
CA ILE A 523 -18.82 1.42 10.10
C ILE A 523 -20.08 0.67 9.59
N ARG A 524 -19.91 -0.58 9.13
CA ARG A 524 -21.03 -1.44 8.75
C ARG A 524 -21.99 -1.69 9.93
N ASP A 525 -21.44 -2.02 11.08
CA ASP A 525 -22.23 -2.35 12.28
C ASP A 525 -22.95 -1.11 12.82
N ASP A 526 -22.33 0.07 12.76
CA ASP A 526 -22.97 1.35 13.10
C ASP A 526 -24.16 1.65 12.17
N ALA A 527 -24.01 1.40 10.86
CA ALA A 527 -25.07 1.56 9.88
C ALA A 527 -26.23 0.57 10.13
N ALA A 528 -25.93 -0.68 10.46
CA ALA A 528 -26.92 -1.68 10.82
C ALA A 528 -27.67 -1.31 12.12
N ALA A 529 -26.95 -0.86 13.13
CA ALA A 529 -27.54 -0.40 14.38
C ALA A 529 -28.44 0.85 14.18
N LYS A 530 -28.06 1.75 13.29
CA LYS A 530 -28.89 2.91 12.90
C LYS A 530 -30.18 2.47 12.24
N ALA A 531 -30.10 1.57 11.24
CA ALA A 531 -31.28 1.04 10.58
C ALA A 531 -32.25 0.38 11.58
N ALA A 532 -31.73 -0.41 12.52
CA ALA A 532 -32.53 -1.03 13.58
C ALA A 532 -33.22 0.00 14.50
N ARG A 533 -32.52 1.08 14.89
CA ARG A 533 -33.11 2.16 15.69
C ARG A 533 -34.23 2.90 14.94
N GLU A 534 -34.11 3.01 13.62
CA GLU A 534 -35.11 3.63 12.75
C GLU A 534 -36.26 2.67 12.36
N GLY A 535 -36.21 1.42 12.81
CA GLY A 535 -37.21 0.38 12.45
C GLY A 535 -37.13 -0.04 10.98
N LYS A 536 -35.95 0.12 10.34
CA LYS A 536 -35.68 -0.28 8.95
C LYS A 536 -34.90 -1.58 8.92
N GLU A 537 -35.09 -2.35 7.85
CA GLU A 537 -34.22 -3.49 7.56
C GLU A 537 -32.87 -3.00 7.02
N PHE A 538 -31.78 -3.57 7.54
CA PHE A 538 -30.43 -3.30 7.05
C PHE A 538 -30.13 -4.18 5.82
N SER A 539 -29.76 -3.53 4.72
CA SER A 539 -29.30 -4.20 3.50
C SER A 539 -27.79 -4.06 3.37
N LEU A 540 -27.09 -5.19 3.52
CA LEU A 540 -25.64 -5.24 3.34
C LEU A 540 -25.23 -4.81 1.92
N LYS A 541 -26.00 -5.22 0.91
CA LYS A 541 -25.80 -4.85 -0.50
C LYS A 541 -25.91 -3.33 -0.72
N GLU A 542 -26.92 -2.68 -0.14
CA GLU A 542 -27.08 -1.24 -0.23
C GLU A 542 -25.98 -0.48 0.52
N PHE A 543 -25.56 -0.99 1.68
CA PHE A 543 -24.41 -0.47 2.41
C PHE A 543 -23.15 -0.49 1.54
N HIS A 544 -22.82 -1.63 0.95
CA HIS A 544 -21.65 -1.76 0.08
C HIS A 544 -21.74 -0.84 -1.14
N SER A 545 -22.90 -0.77 -1.79
CA SER A 545 -23.10 0.10 -2.96
C SER A 545 -22.86 1.58 -2.62
N ARG A 546 -23.38 2.04 -1.48
CA ARG A 546 -23.15 3.41 -1.00
C ARG A 546 -21.69 3.66 -0.63
N ALA A 547 -21.08 2.74 0.11
CA ALA A 547 -19.69 2.88 0.56
C ALA A 547 -18.71 2.93 -0.61
N LEU A 548 -18.87 2.03 -1.60
CA LEU A 548 -18.02 2.00 -2.79
C LEU A 548 -18.23 3.23 -3.70
N ALA A 549 -19.45 3.81 -3.70
CA ALA A 549 -19.72 5.04 -4.45
C ALA A 549 -19.04 6.28 -3.86
N ILE A 550 -18.67 6.25 -2.58
CA ILE A 550 -17.89 7.33 -1.97
C ILE A 550 -16.45 7.35 -2.54
N GLY A 551 -15.89 6.22 -2.95
CA GLY A 551 -14.49 6.11 -3.36
C GLY A 551 -13.52 6.15 -2.17
N SER A 552 -12.21 6.23 -2.44
CA SER A 552 -11.19 6.25 -1.39
C SER A 552 -11.20 7.58 -0.63
N VAL A 553 -11.37 7.53 0.68
CA VAL A 553 -11.29 8.66 1.61
C VAL A 553 -10.77 8.17 2.97
N GLY A 554 -10.44 9.08 3.87
CA GLY A 554 -10.14 8.72 5.26
C GLY A 554 -11.30 7.96 5.92
N LEU A 555 -10.99 7.00 6.80
CA LEU A 555 -12.02 6.14 7.40
C LEU A 555 -12.96 6.90 8.36
N ASP A 556 -12.51 8.00 8.99
CA ASP A 556 -13.41 8.88 9.73
C ASP A 556 -14.38 9.61 8.79
N VAL A 557 -13.91 10.09 7.63
CA VAL A 557 -14.76 10.71 6.59
C VAL A 557 -15.76 9.70 6.03
N LEU A 558 -15.33 8.45 5.78
CA LEU A 558 -16.23 7.38 5.34
C LEU A 558 -17.33 7.12 6.37
N ARG A 559 -16.98 7.06 7.66
CA ARG A 559 -17.93 6.89 8.77
C ARG A 559 -18.98 8.00 8.79
N GLU A 560 -18.54 9.25 8.68
CA GLU A 560 -19.43 10.41 8.64
C GLU A 560 -20.38 10.37 7.44
N ALA A 561 -19.87 10.05 6.26
CA ALA A 561 -20.66 10.00 5.02
C ALA A 561 -21.71 8.88 5.00
N LEU A 562 -21.50 7.81 5.77
CA LEU A 562 -22.43 6.67 5.88
C LEU A 562 -23.35 6.73 7.12
N SER A 563 -23.14 7.72 8.00
CA SER A 563 -23.89 7.89 9.26
C SER A 563 -25.37 8.30 9.09
#